data_1d4bafc793ff0b9c63d51dce27c5b334
#
_entry.id   1d4bafc793ff0b9c63d51dce27c5b334
#
_cell.length_a   1.000
_cell.length_b   1.000
_cell.length_c   1.000
_cell.angle_alpha   90.00
_cell.angle_beta   90.00
_cell.angle_gamma   90.00
#
_symmetry.space_group_name_H-M   'P 1'
#
loop_
_entity.id
_entity.type
_entity.pdbx_description
1 polymer ?
#
loop_
_entity_poly.entity_id
_entity_poly.type
_entity_poly.pdbx_seq_one_letter_code
_entity_poly.pdbx_strand_id
1 'polypeptide(L)'
;MKRIEKTIYEEVKKRCELPTNTYGIGAWDHHIKVVYELAKRYASDYGANLEIVSLAALLHDIASVTNVEFTEEHHIIGATIAEDLLKKEEYQIDKIELIKKCILNHRGSKLKEKISPEEVCIADCDAMAHFYSIPSLLS
;
A
#
# COMPACT_ATOMS: atom_id res chain seq x y z
N MET A 1 11.01 9.42 -10.83
CA MET A 1 10.27 8.18 -10.53
C MET A 1 10.79 7.04 -11.39
N LYS A 2 11.18 5.94 -10.76
CA LYS A 2 11.66 4.77 -11.52
C LYS A 2 10.53 4.14 -12.31
N ARG A 3 10.89 3.41 -13.37
CA ARG A 3 9.91 2.78 -14.24
C ARG A 3 8.95 1.86 -13.50
N ILE A 4 9.46 1.02 -12.59
CA ILE A 4 8.62 0.09 -11.82
C ILE A 4 7.61 0.85 -10.97
N GLU A 5 8.03 1.91 -10.31
CA GLU A 5 7.16 2.72 -9.47
C GLU A 5 6.07 3.38 -10.32
N LYS A 6 6.42 3.91 -11.49
CA LYS A 6 5.46 4.53 -12.40
C LYS A 6 4.43 3.50 -12.90
N THR A 7 4.90 2.32 -13.27
CA THR A 7 4.01 1.25 -13.76
C THR A 7 2.99 0.87 -12.67
N ILE A 8 3.45 0.67 -11.46
CA ILE A 8 2.58 0.30 -10.35
C ILE A 8 1.65 1.45 -9.98
N TYR A 9 2.15 2.68 -9.97
CA TYR A 9 1.36 3.87 -9.71
C TYR A 9 0.15 3.96 -10.66
N GLU A 10 0.41 3.80 -11.96
CA GLU A 10 -0.65 3.88 -12.97
C GLU A 10 -1.65 2.71 -12.83
N GLU A 11 -1.15 1.52 -12.53
CA GLU A 11 -2.01 0.34 -12.37
C GLU A 11 -2.94 0.49 -11.18
N VAL A 12 -2.42 0.94 -10.03
CA VAL A 12 -3.24 1.11 -8.82
C VAL A 12 -4.26 2.23 -9.03
N LYS A 13 -3.84 3.33 -9.62
CA LYS A 13 -4.75 4.44 -9.90
C LYS A 13 -5.90 4.00 -10.80
N LYS A 14 -5.59 3.21 -11.83
CA LYS A 14 -6.58 2.65 -12.75
C LYS A 14 -7.59 1.76 -12.00
N ARG A 15 -7.10 0.92 -11.09
CA ARG A 15 -7.99 0.03 -10.31
C ARG A 15 -8.89 0.82 -9.37
N CYS A 16 -8.45 1.95 -8.88
CA CYS A 16 -9.28 2.81 -8.04
C CYS A 16 -10.49 3.38 -8.81
N GLU A 17 -10.44 3.37 -10.13
CA GLU A 17 -11.54 3.81 -10.97
C GLU A 17 -12.54 2.70 -11.31
N LEU A 18 -12.27 1.46 -10.89
CA LEU A 18 -13.17 0.34 -11.18
C LEU A 18 -14.47 0.44 -10.39
N PRO A 19 -15.61 0.07 -10.98
CA PRO A 19 -16.89 0.05 -10.25
C PRO A 19 -16.90 -0.94 -9.08
N THR A 20 -15.99 -1.91 -9.08
CA THR A 20 -15.86 -2.91 -8.01
C THR A 20 -15.01 -2.43 -6.82
N ASN A 21 -14.45 -1.23 -6.89
CA ASN A 21 -13.65 -0.65 -5.82
C ASN A 21 -14.48 -0.47 -4.54
N THR A 22 -14.01 -1.05 -3.44
CA THR A 22 -14.68 -1.00 -2.13
C THR A 22 -14.86 0.43 -1.60
N TYR A 23 -13.86 1.28 -1.83
CA TYR A 23 -13.83 2.62 -1.26
C TYR A 23 -14.47 3.70 -2.15
N GLY A 24 -14.86 3.35 -3.37
CA GLY A 24 -15.41 4.31 -4.30
C GLY A 24 -14.35 5.20 -4.95
N ILE A 25 -14.82 6.20 -5.67
CA ILE A 25 -13.97 7.07 -6.51
C ILE A 25 -12.89 7.80 -5.72
N GLY A 26 -13.16 8.11 -4.46
CA GLY A 26 -12.22 8.86 -3.61
C GLY A 26 -11.04 8.08 -3.09
N ALA A 27 -11.00 6.76 -3.28
CA ALA A 27 -9.96 5.91 -2.71
C ALA A 27 -8.54 6.37 -3.06
N TRP A 28 -8.33 6.76 -4.30
CA TRP A 28 -7.03 7.22 -4.75
C TRP A 28 -6.61 8.52 -4.06
N ASP A 29 -7.43 9.56 -4.19
CA ASP A 29 -7.07 10.89 -3.69
C ASP A 29 -7.04 10.98 -2.17
N HIS A 30 -7.93 10.25 -1.50
CA HIS A 30 -8.13 10.41 -0.06
C HIS A 30 -7.41 9.37 0.79
N HIS A 31 -6.90 8.31 0.19
CA HIS A 31 -6.21 7.26 0.94
C HIS A 31 -4.91 6.80 0.29
N ILE A 32 -4.97 6.13 -0.86
CA ILE A 32 -3.78 5.49 -1.46
C ILE A 32 -2.67 6.49 -1.72
N LYS A 33 -2.99 7.59 -2.39
CA LYS A 33 -2.02 8.63 -2.71
C LYS A 33 -1.46 9.27 -1.45
N VAL A 34 -2.28 9.43 -0.41
CA VAL A 34 -1.85 10.00 0.86
C VAL A 34 -0.83 9.09 1.54
N VAL A 35 -1.12 7.79 1.63
CA VAL A 35 -0.17 6.81 2.21
C VAL A 35 1.13 6.81 1.42
N TYR A 36 1.04 6.83 0.10
CA TYR A 36 2.20 6.85 -0.78
C TYR A 36 3.08 8.09 -0.53
N GLU A 37 2.48 9.26 -0.48
CA GLU A 37 3.23 10.51 -0.24
C GLU A 37 3.84 10.55 1.17
N LEU A 38 3.10 10.08 2.17
CA LEU A 38 3.61 9.99 3.54
C LEU A 38 4.78 9.02 3.64
N ALA A 39 4.65 7.85 3.01
CA ALA A 39 5.72 6.84 3.04
C ALA A 39 7.00 7.38 2.42
N LYS A 40 6.90 8.08 1.30
CA LYS A 40 8.06 8.67 0.65
C LYS A 40 8.69 9.76 1.52
N ARG A 41 7.85 10.55 2.19
CA ARG A 41 8.33 11.63 3.05
C ARG A 41 9.06 11.10 4.28
N TYR A 42 8.57 10.04 4.88
CA TYR A 42 9.09 9.55 6.16
C TYR A 42 10.02 8.34 6.06
N ALA A 43 10.25 7.80 4.87
CA ALA A 43 11.09 6.61 4.70
C ALA A 43 12.44 6.73 5.41
N SER A 44 13.14 7.86 5.24
CA SER A 44 14.45 8.03 5.84
C SER A 44 14.39 8.11 7.37
N ASP A 45 13.31 8.69 7.91
CA ASP A 45 13.14 8.80 9.36
C ASP A 45 13.00 7.40 10.01
N TYR A 46 12.46 6.44 9.27
CA TYR A 46 12.32 5.06 9.74
C TYR A 46 13.54 4.20 9.43
N GLY A 47 14.49 4.71 8.66
CA GLY A 47 15.58 3.90 8.12
C GLY A 47 15.10 2.90 7.10
N ALA A 48 14.01 3.21 6.41
CA ALA A 48 13.38 2.31 5.45
C ALA A 48 13.85 2.61 4.02
N ASN A 49 13.81 1.58 3.17
CA ASN A 49 14.15 1.71 1.76
C ASN A 49 13.04 2.47 1.04
N LEU A 50 13.39 3.59 0.42
CA LEU A 50 12.42 4.46 -0.26
C LEU A 50 11.63 3.75 -1.35
N GLU A 51 12.31 2.97 -2.20
CA GLU A 51 11.64 2.25 -3.28
C GLU A 51 10.63 1.23 -2.75
N ILE A 52 11.03 0.48 -1.71
CA ILE A 52 10.17 -0.55 -1.12
C ILE A 52 8.93 0.08 -0.49
N VAL A 53 9.08 1.14 0.30
CA VAL A 53 7.91 1.76 0.94
C VAL A 53 7.02 2.45 -0.07
N SER A 54 7.59 3.00 -1.15
CA SER A 54 6.80 3.61 -2.22
C SER A 54 5.90 2.58 -2.89
N LEU A 55 6.47 1.43 -3.26
CA LEU A 55 5.70 0.35 -3.89
C LEU A 55 4.71 -0.28 -2.91
N ALA A 56 5.13 -0.50 -1.67
CA ALA A 56 4.26 -1.09 -0.66
C ALA A 56 3.07 -0.17 -0.36
N ALA A 57 3.29 1.14 -0.28
CA ALA A 57 2.22 2.10 -0.06
C ALA A 57 1.18 2.05 -1.19
N LEU A 58 1.65 2.00 -2.43
CA LEU A 58 0.76 1.92 -3.59
C LEU A 58 -0.07 0.63 -3.57
N LEU A 59 0.52 -0.47 -3.11
CA LEU A 59 -0.08 -1.80 -3.20
C LEU A 59 -0.79 -2.26 -1.94
N HIS A 60 -0.69 -1.51 -0.82
CA HIS A 60 -1.14 -2.03 0.47
C HIS A 60 -2.64 -2.38 0.53
N ASP A 61 -3.48 -1.69 -0.23
CA ASP A 61 -4.93 -1.95 -0.28
C ASP A 61 -5.40 -2.40 -1.67
N ILE A 62 -4.51 -2.99 -2.47
CA ILE A 62 -4.80 -3.33 -3.87
C ILE A 62 -6.02 -4.24 -4.03
N ALA A 63 -6.23 -5.19 -3.10
CA ALA A 63 -7.37 -6.09 -3.17
C ALA A 63 -8.68 -5.31 -3.00
N SER A 64 -8.74 -4.43 -2.01
CA SER A 64 -9.94 -3.64 -1.71
C SER A 64 -10.31 -2.70 -2.86
N VAL A 65 -9.33 -2.09 -3.52
CA VAL A 65 -9.62 -1.19 -4.64
C VAL A 65 -9.89 -1.96 -5.93
N THR A 66 -9.57 -3.24 -5.98
CA THR A 66 -9.83 -4.08 -7.15
C THR A 66 -11.24 -4.65 -7.11
N ASN A 67 -11.67 -5.22 -5.98
CA ASN A 67 -12.98 -5.85 -5.90
C ASN A 67 -13.48 -5.91 -4.45
N VAL A 68 -14.71 -5.49 -4.25
CA VAL A 68 -15.37 -5.49 -2.95
C VAL A 68 -15.46 -6.90 -2.34
N GLU A 69 -15.52 -7.95 -3.16
CA GLU A 69 -15.59 -9.33 -2.68
C GLU A 69 -14.34 -9.77 -1.93
N PHE A 70 -13.25 -9.03 -2.06
CA PHE A 70 -11.97 -9.38 -1.43
C PHE A 70 -11.82 -8.81 -0.01
N THR A 71 -12.82 -8.09 0.51
CA THR A 71 -12.66 -7.32 1.75
C THR A 71 -12.28 -8.12 2.99
N GLU A 72 -12.80 -9.34 3.16
CA GLU A 72 -12.54 -10.13 4.36
C GLU A 72 -11.09 -10.66 4.43
N GLU A 73 -10.52 -10.98 3.29
CA GLU A 73 -9.17 -11.53 3.20
C GLU A 73 -8.25 -10.63 2.40
N HIS A 74 -8.55 -9.35 2.40
CA HIS A 74 -7.87 -8.40 1.50
C HIS A 74 -6.36 -8.33 1.68
N HIS A 75 -5.85 -8.62 2.87
CA HIS A 75 -4.39 -8.62 3.08
C HIS A 75 -3.72 -9.76 2.31
N ILE A 76 -4.30 -10.96 2.42
CA ILE A 76 -3.73 -12.15 1.77
C ILE A 76 -3.86 -12.03 0.26
N ILE A 77 -5.05 -11.67 -0.20
CA ILE A 77 -5.32 -11.51 -1.64
C ILE A 77 -4.50 -10.35 -2.20
N GLY A 78 -4.39 -9.26 -1.44
CA GLY A 78 -3.59 -8.12 -1.84
C GLY A 78 -2.12 -8.47 -2.02
N ALA A 79 -1.55 -9.26 -1.10
CA ALA A 79 -0.17 -9.71 -1.22
C ALA A 79 0.01 -10.57 -2.49
N THR A 80 -0.96 -11.42 -2.81
CA THR A 80 -0.91 -12.24 -4.03
C THR A 80 -1.01 -11.38 -5.29
N ILE A 81 -1.92 -10.41 -5.34
CA ILE A 81 -2.04 -9.51 -6.47
C ILE A 81 -0.75 -8.72 -6.67
N ALA A 82 -0.18 -8.20 -5.57
CA ALA A 82 1.06 -7.44 -5.62
C ALA A 82 2.20 -8.30 -6.17
N GLU A 83 2.31 -9.53 -5.70
CA GLU A 83 3.32 -10.46 -6.17
C GLU A 83 3.21 -10.68 -7.69
N ASP A 84 1.99 -10.93 -8.18
CA ASP A 84 1.77 -11.15 -9.61
C ASP A 84 2.14 -9.92 -10.44
N LEU A 85 1.75 -8.74 -10.00
CA LEU A 85 2.07 -7.49 -10.71
C LEU A 85 3.57 -7.24 -10.75
N LEU A 86 4.26 -7.47 -9.62
CA LEU A 86 5.69 -7.22 -9.53
C LEU A 86 6.51 -8.26 -10.32
N LYS A 87 6.08 -9.53 -10.29
CA LYS A 87 6.72 -10.58 -11.08
C LYS A 87 6.56 -10.34 -12.58
N LYS A 88 5.41 -9.82 -12.99
CA LYS A 88 5.18 -9.47 -14.39
C LYS A 88 6.18 -8.42 -14.86
N GLU A 89 6.61 -7.54 -13.97
CA GLU A 89 7.61 -6.51 -14.27
C GLU A 89 9.04 -6.99 -13.99
N GLU A 90 9.22 -8.27 -13.70
CA GLU A 90 10.52 -8.89 -13.46
C GLU A 90 11.28 -8.27 -12.28
N TYR A 91 10.53 -7.86 -11.26
CA TYR A 91 11.10 -7.25 -10.06
C TYR A 91 11.82 -8.32 -9.21
N GLN A 92 12.78 -7.90 -8.39
CA GLN A 92 13.59 -8.80 -7.57
C GLN A 92 12.74 -9.51 -6.53
N ILE A 93 12.89 -10.85 -6.43
CA ILE A 93 12.06 -11.69 -5.56
C ILE A 93 12.18 -11.33 -4.09
N ASP A 94 13.39 -11.03 -3.61
CA ASP A 94 13.58 -10.63 -2.21
C ASP A 94 12.85 -9.34 -1.86
N LYS A 95 12.81 -8.41 -2.79
CA LYS A 95 12.08 -7.15 -2.62
C LYS A 95 10.56 -7.38 -2.68
N ILE A 96 10.11 -8.28 -3.55
CA ILE A 96 8.70 -8.67 -3.61
C ILE A 96 8.25 -9.24 -2.28
N GLU A 97 9.06 -10.12 -1.68
CA GLU A 97 8.72 -10.74 -0.39
C GLU A 97 8.61 -9.69 0.72
N LEU A 98 9.47 -8.69 0.72
CA LEU A 98 9.40 -7.62 1.70
C LEU A 98 8.14 -6.76 1.51
N ILE A 99 7.81 -6.45 0.26
CA ILE A 99 6.58 -5.69 -0.05
C ILE A 99 5.34 -6.48 0.40
N LYS A 100 5.33 -7.78 0.17
CA LYS A 100 4.23 -8.65 0.62
C LYS A 100 4.07 -8.59 2.13
N LYS A 101 5.18 -8.61 2.87
CA LYS A 101 5.14 -8.48 4.33
C LYS A 101 4.53 -7.14 4.76
N CYS A 102 4.87 -6.08 4.06
CA CYS A 102 4.28 -4.77 4.33
C CYS A 102 2.76 -4.80 4.13
N ILE A 103 2.29 -5.44 3.07
CA ILE A 103 0.86 -5.55 2.79
C ILE A 103 0.15 -6.38 3.87
N LEU A 104 0.75 -7.51 4.25
CA LEU A 104 0.17 -8.40 5.25
C LEU A 104 0.11 -7.77 6.63
N ASN A 105 1.05 -6.89 6.97
CA ASN A 105 1.21 -6.36 8.32
C ASN A 105 0.89 -4.87 8.45
N HIS A 106 0.33 -4.22 7.42
CA HIS A 106 0.16 -2.77 7.45
C HIS A 106 -0.82 -2.27 8.52
N ARG A 107 -1.69 -3.12 9.04
CA ARG A 107 -2.61 -2.70 10.10
C ARG A 107 -1.98 -2.66 11.49
N GLY A 108 -0.77 -3.16 11.63
CA GLY A 108 -0.03 -3.06 12.89
C GLY A 108 -0.68 -3.70 14.09
N SER A 109 -1.75 -4.46 13.91
CA SER A 109 -2.53 -5.01 15.01
C SER A 109 -1.86 -6.20 15.70
N LYS A 110 -0.81 -6.75 15.11
CA LYS A 110 -0.05 -7.86 15.69
C LYS A 110 1.42 -7.58 15.52
N LEU A 111 2.02 -7.07 16.57
CA LEU A 111 3.46 -6.89 16.61
C LEU A 111 4.11 -8.24 16.65
N LYS A 112 4.77 -8.61 15.58
CA LYS A 112 5.65 -9.76 15.55
C LYS A 112 7.04 -9.28 15.95
N GLU A 113 7.79 -10.13 16.60
CA GLU A 113 9.07 -9.77 17.21
C GLU A 113 10.10 -9.16 16.25
N LYS A 114 9.97 -9.39 14.96
CA LYS A 114 10.89 -8.84 13.98
C LYS A 114 10.13 -8.31 12.79
N ILE A 115 9.79 -7.03 12.87
CA ILE A 115 9.24 -6.35 11.72
C ILE A 115 10.30 -5.39 11.17
N SER A 116 10.34 -5.28 9.86
CA SER A 116 11.28 -4.43 9.17
C SER A 116 10.91 -2.95 9.33
N PRO A 117 11.88 -2.04 9.16
CA PRO A 117 11.56 -0.61 9.11
C PRO A 117 10.50 -0.27 8.07
N GLU A 118 10.50 -0.99 6.94
CA GLU A 118 9.52 -0.80 5.88
C GLU A 118 8.10 -1.12 6.35
N GLU A 119 7.94 -2.23 7.07
CA GLU A 119 6.63 -2.62 7.60
C GLU A 119 6.11 -1.59 8.61
N VAL A 120 6.98 -1.10 9.49
CA VAL A 120 6.59 -0.09 10.49
C VAL A 120 6.20 1.21 9.78
N CYS A 121 6.99 1.63 8.80
CA CYS A 121 6.71 2.84 8.04
C CYS A 121 5.33 2.79 7.38
N ILE A 122 5.02 1.68 6.72
CA ILE A 122 3.72 1.54 6.04
C ILE A 122 2.57 1.52 7.05
N ALA A 123 2.71 0.77 8.15
CA ALA A 123 1.66 0.71 9.17
C ALA A 123 1.37 2.09 9.76
N ASP A 124 2.41 2.85 10.07
CA ASP A 124 2.27 4.19 10.63
C ASP A 124 1.69 5.17 9.61
N CYS A 125 2.14 5.11 8.36
CA CYS A 125 1.63 5.99 7.31
C CYS A 125 0.17 5.69 6.98
N ASP A 126 -0.23 4.43 7.01
CA ASP A 126 -1.63 4.04 6.83
C ASP A 126 -2.50 4.62 7.96
N ALA A 127 -2.04 4.50 9.20
CA ALA A 127 -2.75 5.06 10.35
C ALA A 127 -2.88 6.60 10.23
N MET A 128 -1.79 7.28 9.85
CA MET A 128 -1.82 8.73 9.64
C MET A 128 -2.79 9.12 8.52
N ALA A 129 -2.81 8.36 7.45
CA ALA A 129 -3.70 8.64 6.31
C ALA A 129 -5.17 8.49 6.72
N HIS A 130 -5.50 7.50 7.53
CA HIS A 130 -6.85 7.35 8.06
C HIS A 130 -7.26 8.56 8.87
N PHE A 131 -6.36 9.09 9.67
CA PHE A 131 -6.62 10.30 10.45
C PHE A 131 -6.92 11.49 9.53
N TYR A 132 -6.12 11.68 8.49
CA TYR A 132 -6.31 12.78 7.55
C TYR A 132 -7.55 12.64 6.67
N SER A 133 -8.05 11.42 6.50
CA SER A 133 -9.22 11.19 5.64
C SER A 133 -10.54 11.28 6.39
N ILE A 134 -10.54 11.85 7.61
CA ILE A 134 -11.76 12.11 8.38
C ILE A 134 -11.97 13.62 8.52
N PRO A 135 -12.04 14.37 7.42
CA PRO A 135 -12.19 15.83 7.51
C PRO A 135 -13.50 16.26 8.16
N SER A 136 -14.54 15.44 8.01
CA SER A 136 -15.85 15.74 8.62
C SER A 136 -15.82 15.73 10.14
N LEU A 137 -14.85 15.04 10.74
CA LEU A 137 -14.67 15.02 12.18
C LEU A 137 -13.81 16.18 12.68
N LEU A 138 -13.06 16.80 11.76
CA LEU A 138 -12.13 17.87 12.07
C LEU A 138 -12.65 19.25 11.70
N SER A 139 -13.69 19.30 10.91
CA SER A 139 -14.26 20.55 10.45
C SER A 139 -15.35 21.11 11.37
#